data_87de84e9c293cf291fc0903ba2e6c34e
#
_entry.id   87de84e9c293cf291fc0903ba2e6c34e
#
_cell.length_a   1.000
_cell.length_b   1.000
_cell.length_c   1.000
_cell.angle_alpha   90.00
_cell.angle_beta   90.00
_cell.angle_gamma   90.00
#
_symmetry.space_group_name_H-M   'P 1'
#
loop_
_entity.id
_entity.type
_entity.pdbx_description
1 polymer ?
#
loop_
_entity_poly.entity_id
_entity_poly.type
_entity_poly.pdbx_seq_one_letter_code
_entity_poly.pdbx_strand_id
1 'polypeptide(L)'
;MSDFLGLLTTDFIVYALAAGLSLALVAGPLGSFIVWRRMSYFGDTLAHSALLGIAIGLLTNANPQLSIIVSCLFFAFILTVLNRSPKVSTDTLLGILAHSSLALGIVVLALADSVRVNLEAYLFGALLTISESDLVWIIVVALGVGGVLLRFWNEFVAITVHPDIAEIEGTRVDHFNILLVLLIALTIAVSMKIVGVLLITSLLVIPAAAARLLSATPEQMAVRASLIGCVAVVIGLFGAFVVDVPVGPGIVVCATAIFLVLTLARGGKV
;
A
#
# COMPACT_ATOMS: atom_id res chain seq x y z
N MET A 1 14.20 31.18 -8.43
CA MET A 1 15.04 29.97 -8.56
C MET A 1 15.85 29.71 -7.30
N SER A 2 16.37 30.73 -6.62
CA SER A 2 17.02 30.61 -5.29
C SER A 2 16.07 30.10 -4.21
N ASP A 3 14.81 30.56 -4.19
CA ASP A 3 13.80 30.19 -3.20
C ASP A 3 13.33 28.74 -3.36
N PHE A 4 13.30 28.23 -4.59
CA PHE A 4 12.98 26.82 -4.89
C PHE A 4 14.11 25.86 -4.45
N LEU A 5 15.35 26.26 -4.61
CA LEU A 5 16.52 25.49 -4.11
C LEU A 5 16.59 25.51 -2.58
N GLY A 6 16.18 26.62 -1.94
CA GLY A 6 16.05 26.71 -0.49
C GLY A 6 14.95 25.78 0.08
N LEU A 7 13.82 25.65 -0.64
CA LEU A 7 12.77 24.72 -0.29
C LEU A 7 13.24 23.25 -0.33
N LEU A 8 14.08 22.88 -1.29
CA LEU A 8 14.62 21.51 -1.43
C LEU A 8 15.50 21.05 -0.25
N THR A 9 16.03 22.00 0.51
CA THR A 9 16.90 21.71 1.67
C THR A 9 16.17 21.76 3.00
N THR A 10 14.85 21.97 2.98
CA THR A 10 14.05 21.96 4.21
C THR A 10 13.79 20.51 4.67
N ASP A 11 14.01 20.26 5.95
CA ASP A 11 13.96 18.91 6.54
C ASP A 11 12.65 18.18 6.23
N PHE A 12 11.50 18.88 6.22
CA PHE A 12 10.20 18.27 5.98
C PHE A 12 10.04 17.75 4.55
N ILE A 13 10.61 18.42 3.54
CA ILE A 13 10.58 17.95 2.14
C ILE A 13 11.52 16.74 1.97
N VAL A 14 12.70 16.80 2.57
CA VAL A 14 13.66 15.69 2.55
C VAL A 14 13.04 14.45 3.19
N TYR A 15 12.38 14.60 4.34
CA TYR A 15 11.71 13.48 5.02
C TYR A 15 10.52 12.94 4.22
N ALA A 16 9.69 13.82 3.66
CA ALA A 16 8.57 13.42 2.80
C ALA A 16 9.04 12.66 1.55
N LEU A 17 10.10 13.14 0.91
CA LEU A 17 10.69 12.51 -0.26
C LEU A 17 11.32 11.16 0.09
N ALA A 18 12.11 11.09 1.16
CA ALA A 18 12.74 9.85 1.62
C ALA A 18 11.71 8.78 1.99
N ALA A 19 10.64 9.17 2.71
CA ALA A 19 9.55 8.26 3.05
C ALA A 19 8.79 7.79 1.79
N GLY A 20 8.40 8.72 0.92
CA GLY A 20 7.70 8.40 -0.33
C GLY A 20 8.51 7.49 -1.25
N LEU A 21 9.79 7.75 -1.44
CA LEU A 21 10.68 6.92 -2.25
C LEU A 21 10.89 5.53 -1.63
N SER A 22 11.11 5.46 -0.31
CA SER A 22 11.28 4.17 0.39
C SER A 22 10.04 3.30 0.23
N LEU A 23 8.84 3.89 0.34
CA LEU A 23 7.58 3.19 0.11
C LEU A 23 7.38 2.81 -1.35
N ALA A 24 7.66 3.68 -2.31
CA ALA A 24 7.53 3.39 -3.74
C ALA A 24 8.42 2.23 -4.18
N LEU A 25 9.63 2.13 -3.62
CA LEU A 25 10.56 1.03 -3.91
C LEU A 25 9.98 -0.34 -3.51
N VAL A 26 9.31 -0.43 -2.37
CA VAL A 26 8.72 -1.68 -1.87
C VAL A 26 7.31 -1.89 -2.42
N ALA A 27 6.55 -0.81 -2.61
CA ALA A 27 5.21 -0.88 -3.19
C ALA A 27 5.21 -1.42 -4.62
N GLY A 28 6.25 -1.16 -5.42
CA GLY A 28 6.36 -1.70 -6.78
C GLY A 28 6.32 -3.23 -6.85
N PRO A 29 7.23 -3.97 -6.20
CA PRO A 29 7.19 -5.42 -6.14
C PRO A 29 5.93 -5.98 -5.49
N LEU A 30 5.51 -5.45 -4.32
CA LEU A 30 4.26 -5.88 -3.66
C LEU A 30 3.04 -5.66 -4.55
N GLY A 31 2.95 -4.49 -5.20
CA GLY A 31 1.89 -4.14 -6.12
C GLY A 31 1.84 -5.04 -7.35
N SER A 32 3.00 -5.50 -7.83
CA SER A 32 3.08 -6.48 -8.91
C SER A 32 2.36 -7.78 -8.52
N PHE A 33 2.54 -8.29 -7.31
CA PHE A 33 1.80 -9.46 -6.81
C PHE A 33 0.31 -9.18 -6.63
N ILE A 34 -0.07 -7.98 -6.16
CA ILE A 34 -1.47 -7.57 -6.05
C ILE A 34 -2.17 -7.59 -7.42
N VAL A 35 -1.53 -7.00 -8.44
CA VAL A 35 -2.08 -6.93 -9.80
C VAL A 35 -2.17 -8.31 -10.45
N TRP A 36 -1.17 -9.19 -10.29
CA TRP A 36 -1.21 -10.55 -10.82
C TRP A 36 -2.28 -11.42 -10.19
N ARG A 37 -2.48 -11.27 -8.87
CA ARG A 37 -3.49 -12.02 -8.11
C ARG A 37 -4.89 -11.41 -8.21
N ARG A 38 -5.06 -10.31 -8.97
CA ARG A 38 -6.32 -9.58 -9.12
C ARG A 38 -6.92 -9.15 -7.78
N MET A 39 -6.09 -8.69 -6.85
CA MET A 39 -6.46 -8.28 -5.50
C MET A 39 -6.44 -6.74 -5.36
N SER A 40 -6.90 -6.00 -6.38
CA SER A 40 -6.79 -4.53 -6.40
C SER A 40 -7.53 -3.83 -5.25
N TYR A 41 -8.61 -4.44 -4.73
CA TYR A 41 -9.36 -3.94 -3.56
C TYR A 41 -8.71 -4.29 -2.21
N PHE A 42 -7.57 -4.98 -2.20
CA PHE A 42 -6.92 -5.38 -0.95
C PHE A 42 -6.50 -4.18 -0.09
N GLY A 43 -6.01 -3.13 -0.73
CA GLY A 43 -5.66 -1.89 -0.05
C GLY A 43 -6.85 -1.24 0.65
N ASP A 44 -8.00 -1.14 -0.02
CA ASP A 44 -9.22 -0.54 0.53
C ASP A 44 -9.78 -1.39 1.69
N THR A 45 -9.73 -2.72 1.55
CA THR A 45 -10.14 -3.64 2.63
C THR A 45 -9.32 -3.40 3.90
N LEU A 46 -7.99 -3.27 3.77
CA LEU A 46 -7.11 -2.99 4.90
C LEU A 46 -7.30 -1.57 5.45
N ALA A 47 -7.58 -0.61 4.59
CA ALA A 47 -7.92 0.74 5.00
C ALA A 47 -9.12 0.79 5.94
N HIS A 48 -10.19 0.09 5.57
CA HIS A 48 -11.39 -0.02 6.40
C HIS A 48 -11.13 -0.83 7.69
N SER A 49 -10.32 -1.87 7.61
CA SER A 49 -9.92 -2.62 8.81
C SER A 49 -9.07 -1.79 9.77
N ALA A 50 -8.24 -0.89 9.24
CA ALA A 50 -7.45 0.04 10.03
C ALA A 50 -8.33 1.05 10.78
N LEU A 51 -9.41 1.55 10.16
CA LEU A 51 -10.39 2.40 10.83
C LEU A 51 -11.06 1.68 12.01
N LEU A 52 -11.41 0.41 11.84
CA LEU A 52 -11.89 -0.42 12.95
C LEU A 52 -10.81 -0.56 14.04
N GLY A 53 -9.56 -0.77 13.65
CA GLY A 53 -8.43 -0.83 14.59
C GLY A 53 -8.28 0.46 15.40
N ILE A 54 -8.39 1.64 14.77
CA ILE A 54 -8.39 2.92 15.45
C ILE A 54 -9.56 3.02 16.45
N ALA A 55 -10.76 2.66 16.01
CA ALA A 55 -11.96 2.70 16.86
C ALA A 55 -11.80 1.84 18.12
N ILE A 56 -11.32 0.61 17.97
CA ILE A 56 -11.05 -0.29 19.10
C ILE A 56 -9.93 0.26 19.97
N GLY A 57 -8.84 0.76 19.38
CA GLY A 57 -7.72 1.35 20.10
C GLY A 57 -8.13 2.52 20.99
N LEU A 58 -9.00 3.39 20.50
CA LEU A 58 -9.54 4.52 21.25
C LEU A 58 -10.44 4.07 22.42
N LEU A 59 -11.31 3.08 22.19
CA LEU A 59 -12.14 2.53 23.27
C LEU A 59 -11.33 1.85 24.38
N THR A 60 -10.24 1.19 24.02
CA THR A 60 -9.41 0.46 24.97
C THR A 60 -8.26 1.29 25.54
N ASN A 61 -8.15 2.58 25.17
CA ASN A 61 -7.00 3.45 25.47
C ASN A 61 -5.64 2.83 25.07
N ALA A 62 -5.64 2.00 24.01
CA ALA A 62 -4.43 1.40 23.46
C ALA A 62 -3.72 2.34 22.47
N ASN A 63 -2.45 2.05 22.18
CA ASN A 63 -1.70 2.81 21.19
C ASN A 63 -2.37 2.68 19.80
N PRO A 64 -2.81 3.79 19.17
CA PRO A 64 -3.53 3.74 17.90
C PRO A 64 -2.73 3.05 16.78
N GLN A 65 -1.41 3.25 16.73
CA GLN A 65 -0.55 2.64 15.72
C GLN A 65 -0.51 1.12 15.84
N LEU A 66 -0.39 0.60 17.08
CA LEU A 66 -0.43 -0.84 17.32
C LEU A 66 -1.81 -1.42 16.99
N SER A 67 -2.88 -0.73 17.32
CA SER A 67 -4.26 -1.15 17.01
C SER A 67 -4.51 -1.25 15.50
N ILE A 68 -3.98 -0.31 14.70
CA ILE A 68 -4.01 -0.35 13.25
C ILE A 68 -3.27 -1.60 12.74
N ILE A 69 -2.03 -1.82 13.19
CA ILE A 69 -1.21 -2.95 12.74
C ILE A 69 -1.91 -4.27 13.05
N VAL A 70 -2.38 -4.44 14.30
CA VAL A 70 -3.07 -5.66 14.73
C VAL A 70 -4.33 -5.91 13.91
N SER A 71 -5.15 -4.88 13.70
CA SER A 71 -6.38 -5.00 12.91
C SER A 71 -6.08 -5.36 11.45
N CYS A 72 -5.14 -4.68 10.80
CA CYS A 72 -4.75 -4.98 9.42
C CYS A 72 -4.22 -6.41 9.27
N LEU A 73 -3.33 -6.84 10.16
CA LEU A 73 -2.79 -8.20 10.13
C LEU A 73 -3.87 -9.26 10.41
N PHE A 74 -4.80 -8.97 11.32
CA PHE A 74 -5.92 -9.85 11.63
C PHE A 74 -6.86 -10.04 10.40
N PHE A 75 -7.27 -8.94 9.74
CA PHE A 75 -8.09 -9.02 8.54
C PHE A 75 -7.35 -9.66 7.36
N ALA A 76 -6.06 -9.41 7.20
CA ALA A 76 -5.22 -10.08 6.21
C ALA A 76 -5.15 -11.59 6.45
N PHE A 77 -5.03 -12.02 7.71
CA PHE A 77 -5.06 -13.42 8.09
C PHE A 77 -6.43 -14.06 7.83
N ILE A 78 -7.53 -13.39 8.24
CA ILE A 78 -8.90 -13.85 7.95
C ILE A 78 -9.10 -14.04 6.44
N LEU A 79 -8.69 -13.06 5.63
CA LEU A 79 -8.79 -13.17 4.18
C LEU A 79 -8.09 -14.44 3.67
N THR A 80 -6.86 -14.69 4.14
CA THR A 80 -6.09 -15.84 3.69
C THR A 80 -6.75 -17.17 4.08
N VAL A 81 -7.34 -17.24 5.27
CA VAL A 81 -8.09 -18.42 5.73
C VAL A 81 -9.37 -18.64 4.90
N LEU A 82 -10.14 -17.58 4.67
CA LEU A 82 -11.38 -17.65 3.89
C LEU A 82 -11.12 -17.96 2.40
N ASN A 83 -10.02 -17.45 1.86
CA ASN A 83 -9.66 -17.65 0.45
C ASN A 83 -9.25 -19.10 0.09
N ARG A 84 -9.11 -19.97 1.09
CA ARG A 84 -8.89 -21.41 0.87
C ARG A 84 -10.13 -22.12 0.29
N SER A 85 -11.30 -21.50 0.37
CA SER A 85 -12.53 -22.07 -0.17
C SER A 85 -12.77 -21.60 -1.60
N PRO A 86 -12.83 -22.50 -2.59
CA PRO A 86 -13.01 -22.12 -4.00
C PRO A 86 -14.42 -21.60 -4.33
N LYS A 87 -15.32 -21.54 -3.34
CA LYS A 87 -16.73 -21.19 -3.55
C LYS A 87 -16.99 -19.70 -3.74
N VAL A 88 -16.07 -18.84 -3.25
CA VAL A 88 -16.22 -17.39 -3.31
C VAL A 88 -14.95 -16.80 -3.89
N SER A 89 -15.08 -15.87 -4.83
CA SER A 89 -13.91 -15.21 -5.42
C SER A 89 -13.19 -14.32 -4.39
N THR A 90 -11.88 -14.19 -4.52
CA THR A 90 -11.07 -13.30 -3.66
C THR A 90 -11.61 -11.87 -3.64
N ASP A 91 -12.06 -11.38 -4.78
CA ASP A 91 -12.62 -10.03 -4.93
C ASP A 91 -13.92 -9.86 -4.11
N THR A 92 -14.80 -10.88 -4.10
CA THR A 92 -15.99 -10.88 -3.27
C THR A 92 -15.66 -10.92 -1.78
N LEU A 93 -14.68 -11.73 -1.38
CA LEU A 93 -14.21 -11.77 0.02
C LEU A 93 -13.64 -10.43 0.46
N LEU A 94 -12.86 -9.77 -0.39
CA LEU A 94 -12.32 -8.44 -0.14
C LEU A 94 -13.46 -7.43 0.08
N GLY A 95 -14.49 -7.43 -0.78
CA GLY A 95 -15.64 -6.54 -0.63
C GLY A 95 -16.41 -6.80 0.67
N ILE A 96 -16.67 -8.06 1.01
CA ILE A 96 -17.34 -8.43 2.27
C ILE A 96 -16.54 -7.95 3.48
N LEU A 97 -15.24 -8.23 3.52
CA LEU A 97 -14.36 -7.83 4.62
C LEU A 97 -14.24 -6.31 4.74
N ALA A 98 -14.15 -5.60 3.62
CA ALA A 98 -14.08 -4.14 3.58
C ALA A 98 -15.33 -3.50 4.21
N HIS A 99 -16.50 -3.88 3.71
CA HIS A 99 -17.75 -3.31 4.21
C HIS A 99 -18.09 -3.74 5.65
N SER A 100 -17.77 -4.99 6.01
CA SER A 100 -17.97 -5.47 7.37
C SER A 100 -17.06 -4.75 8.37
N SER A 101 -15.78 -4.56 8.05
CA SER A 101 -14.86 -3.84 8.93
C SER A 101 -15.23 -2.37 9.07
N LEU A 102 -15.65 -1.71 7.98
CA LEU A 102 -16.13 -0.34 8.03
C LEU A 102 -17.39 -0.21 8.90
N ALA A 103 -18.37 -1.07 8.68
CA ALA A 103 -19.61 -1.07 9.47
C ALA A 103 -19.34 -1.30 10.96
N LEU A 104 -18.48 -2.29 11.28
CA LEU A 104 -18.06 -2.53 12.66
C LEU A 104 -17.32 -1.32 13.24
N GLY A 105 -16.44 -0.69 12.47
CA GLY A 105 -15.71 0.52 12.91
C GLY A 105 -16.68 1.66 13.26
N ILE A 106 -17.69 1.91 12.44
CA ILE A 106 -18.71 2.94 12.69
C ILE A 106 -19.53 2.59 13.94
N VAL A 107 -19.96 1.32 14.10
CA VAL A 107 -20.70 0.89 15.30
C VAL A 107 -19.86 1.06 16.56
N VAL A 108 -18.59 0.67 16.53
CA VAL A 108 -17.67 0.83 17.66
C VAL A 108 -17.48 2.30 18.02
N LEU A 109 -17.31 3.18 17.02
CA LEU A 109 -17.21 4.63 17.24
C LEU A 109 -18.51 5.24 17.78
N ALA A 110 -19.66 4.77 17.33
CA ALA A 110 -20.96 5.23 17.83
C ALA A 110 -21.19 4.87 19.31
N LEU A 111 -20.59 3.78 19.79
CA LEU A 111 -20.62 3.38 21.20
C LEU A 111 -19.63 4.20 22.07
N ALA A 112 -18.71 4.91 21.44
CA ALA A 112 -17.71 5.75 22.11
C ALA A 112 -18.20 7.21 22.17
N ASP A 113 -19.09 7.54 23.10
CA ASP A 113 -19.84 8.82 23.23
C ASP A 113 -19.01 10.11 23.19
N SER A 114 -17.68 10.07 23.24
CA SER A 114 -16.84 11.27 23.39
C SER A 114 -15.68 11.40 22.38
N VAL A 115 -15.51 10.48 21.43
CA VAL A 115 -14.31 10.43 20.60
C VAL A 115 -14.59 11.02 19.19
N ARG A 116 -14.03 12.22 18.92
CA ARG A 116 -13.99 12.78 17.58
C ARG A 116 -12.72 12.31 16.87
N VAL A 117 -12.85 11.36 15.95
CA VAL A 117 -11.73 10.93 15.10
C VAL A 117 -11.68 11.80 13.85
N ASN A 118 -10.54 12.41 13.60
CA ASN A 118 -10.30 13.09 12.34
C ASN A 118 -9.95 12.05 11.27
N LEU A 119 -10.96 11.49 10.60
CA LEU A 119 -10.79 10.48 9.55
C LEU A 119 -10.05 11.03 8.34
N GLU A 120 -10.16 12.32 8.06
CA GLU A 120 -9.47 12.97 6.93
C GLU A 120 -7.95 12.85 7.08
N ALA A 121 -7.42 13.00 8.30
CA ALA A 121 -6.00 12.86 8.56
C ALA A 121 -5.45 11.46 8.23
N TYR A 122 -6.25 10.42 8.40
CA TYR A 122 -5.86 9.07 8.02
C TYR A 122 -6.04 8.77 6.53
N LEU A 123 -7.01 9.43 5.87
CA LEU A 123 -7.23 9.27 4.43
C LEU A 123 -6.13 9.94 3.61
N PHE A 124 -5.83 11.20 3.91
CA PHE A 124 -4.86 11.99 3.15
C PHE A 124 -3.44 11.86 3.67
N GLY A 125 -3.29 11.40 4.92
CA GLY A 125 -2.00 11.34 5.59
C GLY A 125 -1.47 12.72 5.97
N ALA A 126 -0.30 12.72 6.60
CA ALA A 126 0.39 13.93 7.05
C ALA A 126 1.85 13.91 6.55
N LEU A 127 2.03 13.67 5.24
CA LEU A 127 3.34 13.43 4.62
C LEU A 127 4.34 14.57 4.87
N LEU A 128 3.85 15.81 5.02
CA LEU A 128 4.71 16.98 5.29
C LEU A 128 5.03 17.19 6.77
N THR A 129 4.39 16.45 7.67
CA THR A 129 4.61 16.56 9.12
C THR A 129 5.26 15.31 9.70
N ILE A 130 5.99 14.57 8.85
CA ILE A 130 6.71 13.35 9.25
C ILE A 130 7.78 13.72 10.27
N SER A 131 7.77 13.03 11.41
CA SER A 131 8.85 13.10 12.38
C SER A 131 10.03 12.20 11.96
N GLU A 132 11.20 12.48 12.49
CA GLU A 132 12.39 11.64 12.27
C GLU A 132 12.13 10.18 12.68
N SER A 133 11.44 9.97 13.80
CA SER A 133 11.06 8.64 14.25
C SER A 133 10.11 7.91 13.29
N ASP A 134 9.14 8.62 12.70
CA ASP A 134 8.24 8.04 11.71
C ASP A 134 8.99 7.63 10.43
N LEU A 135 9.94 8.47 9.97
CA LEU A 135 10.79 8.16 8.83
C LEU A 135 11.63 6.90 9.06
N VAL A 136 12.26 6.79 10.24
CA VAL A 136 13.05 5.59 10.62
C VAL A 136 12.16 4.34 10.59
N TRP A 137 10.96 4.40 11.13
CA TRP A 137 10.02 3.28 11.09
C TRP A 137 9.65 2.85 9.66
N ILE A 138 9.38 3.81 8.77
CA ILE A 138 9.09 3.52 7.34
C ILE A 138 10.29 2.83 6.69
N ILE A 139 11.50 3.37 6.88
CA ILE A 139 12.71 2.81 6.27
C ILE A 139 12.98 1.39 6.81
N VAL A 140 12.85 1.17 8.11
CA VAL A 140 13.07 -0.16 8.72
C VAL A 140 12.08 -1.17 8.17
N VAL A 141 10.79 -0.81 8.08
CA VAL A 141 9.77 -1.70 7.51
C VAL A 141 10.02 -1.93 6.02
N ALA A 142 10.34 -0.87 5.26
CA ALA A 142 10.63 -1.00 3.84
C ALA A 142 11.84 -1.91 3.58
N LEU A 143 12.91 -1.77 4.34
CA LEU A 143 14.09 -2.64 4.25
C LEU A 143 13.77 -4.08 4.67
N GLY A 144 13.02 -4.26 5.76
CA GLY A 144 12.61 -5.58 6.23
C GLY A 144 11.74 -6.31 5.21
N VAL A 145 10.69 -5.64 4.73
CA VAL A 145 9.77 -6.20 3.71
C VAL A 145 10.52 -6.45 2.40
N GLY A 146 11.33 -5.48 1.95
CA GLY A 146 12.15 -5.62 0.75
C GLY A 146 13.14 -6.77 0.85
N GLY A 147 13.80 -6.93 2.00
CA GLY A 147 14.72 -8.04 2.27
C GLY A 147 14.03 -9.41 2.19
N VAL A 148 12.83 -9.55 2.80
CA VAL A 148 12.03 -10.78 2.73
C VAL A 148 11.58 -11.04 1.29
N LEU A 149 11.12 -10.00 0.56
CA LEU A 149 10.74 -10.14 -0.85
C LEU A 149 11.90 -10.62 -1.72
N LEU A 150 13.07 -10.03 -1.57
CA LEU A 150 14.27 -10.43 -2.33
C LEU A 150 14.71 -11.84 -1.96
N ARG A 151 14.64 -12.23 -0.67
CA ARG A 151 15.07 -13.56 -0.20
C ARG A 151 14.18 -14.69 -0.70
N PHE A 152 12.87 -14.41 -0.84
CA PHE A 152 11.86 -15.40 -1.22
C PHE A 152 11.16 -15.04 -2.54
N TRP A 153 11.86 -14.32 -3.41
CA TRP A 153 11.30 -13.85 -4.68
C TRP A 153 10.78 -15.00 -5.56
N ASN A 154 11.59 -16.02 -5.72
CA ASN A 154 11.27 -17.16 -6.59
C ASN A 154 10.05 -17.93 -6.06
N GLU A 155 9.97 -18.14 -4.76
CA GLU A 155 8.85 -18.81 -4.11
C GLU A 155 7.56 -17.98 -4.27
N PHE A 156 7.61 -16.67 -4.09
CA PHE A 156 6.46 -15.80 -4.30
C PHE A 156 5.99 -15.77 -5.76
N VAL A 157 6.91 -15.76 -6.71
CA VAL A 157 6.58 -15.87 -8.14
C VAL A 157 5.97 -17.23 -8.45
N ALA A 158 6.59 -18.33 -8.00
CA ALA A 158 6.11 -19.70 -8.24
C ALA A 158 4.67 -19.90 -7.75
N ILE A 159 4.37 -19.52 -6.48
CA ILE A 159 3.01 -19.66 -5.91
C ILE A 159 1.98 -18.72 -6.55
N THR A 160 2.43 -17.67 -7.26
CA THR A 160 1.54 -16.71 -7.93
C THR A 160 1.21 -17.14 -9.35
N VAL A 161 2.16 -17.75 -10.05
CA VAL A 161 2.01 -18.15 -11.47
C VAL A 161 1.39 -19.54 -11.58
N HIS A 162 1.93 -20.52 -10.85
CA HIS A 162 1.49 -21.92 -10.89
C HIS A 162 1.55 -22.55 -9.49
N PRO A 163 0.57 -22.29 -8.63
CA PRO A 163 0.57 -22.81 -7.24
C PRO A 163 0.64 -24.33 -7.17
N ASP A 164 -0.06 -25.06 -8.07
CA ASP A 164 -0.08 -26.51 -8.09
C ASP A 164 1.31 -27.11 -8.41
N ILE A 165 2.04 -26.48 -9.34
CA ILE A 165 3.41 -26.89 -9.69
C ILE A 165 4.36 -26.59 -8.52
N ALA A 166 4.25 -25.43 -7.92
CA ALA A 166 5.05 -25.04 -6.77
C ALA A 166 4.86 -26.00 -5.58
N GLU A 167 3.64 -26.51 -5.37
CA GLU A 167 3.34 -27.50 -4.32
C GLU A 167 4.00 -28.85 -4.63
N ILE A 168 3.96 -29.30 -5.88
CA ILE A 168 4.63 -30.55 -6.33
C ILE A 168 6.15 -30.46 -6.16
N GLU A 169 6.74 -29.27 -6.39
CA GLU A 169 8.16 -28.99 -6.18
C GLU A 169 8.56 -28.86 -4.70
N GLY A 170 7.59 -29.00 -3.77
CA GLY A 170 7.83 -28.98 -2.33
C GLY A 170 7.75 -27.60 -1.68
N THR A 171 7.29 -26.57 -2.42
CA THR A 171 7.06 -25.25 -1.85
C THR A 171 5.81 -25.26 -0.98
N ARG A 172 5.90 -24.73 0.23
CA ARG A 172 4.75 -24.61 1.15
C ARG A 172 3.85 -23.45 0.75
N VAL A 173 3.00 -23.66 -0.26
CA VAL A 173 2.15 -22.63 -0.88
C VAL A 173 1.37 -21.82 0.15
N ASP A 174 0.72 -22.47 1.11
CA ASP A 174 -0.06 -21.80 2.15
C ASP A 174 0.76 -20.83 3.00
N HIS A 175 1.99 -21.24 3.40
CA HIS A 175 2.85 -20.40 4.24
C HIS A 175 3.32 -19.15 3.49
N PHE A 176 3.73 -19.31 2.24
CA PHE A 176 4.17 -18.19 1.42
C PHE A 176 3.00 -17.29 1.02
N ASN A 177 1.78 -17.82 0.83
CA ASN A 177 0.59 -17.02 0.63
C ASN A 177 0.28 -16.14 1.85
N ILE A 178 0.28 -16.73 3.05
CA ILE A 178 0.09 -15.99 4.30
C ILE A 178 1.18 -14.92 4.44
N LEU A 179 2.44 -15.29 4.24
CA LEU A 179 3.57 -14.37 4.38
C LEU A 179 3.45 -13.18 3.44
N LEU A 180 3.14 -13.40 2.15
CA LEU A 180 2.98 -12.32 1.17
C LEU A 180 1.86 -11.37 1.56
N VAL A 181 0.69 -11.92 1.93
CA VAL A 181 -0.47 -11.12 2.34
C VAL A 181 -0.17 -10.30 3.61
N LEU A 182 0.54 -10.89 4.58
CA LEU A 182 0.96 -10.19 5.79
C LEU A 182 2.01 -9.09 5.51
N LEU A 183 2.95 -9.30 4.57
CA LEU A 183 3.91 -8.27 4.17
C LEU A 183 3.22 -7.06 3.55
N ILE A 184 2.23 -7.28 2.68
CA ILE A 184 1.42 -6.20 2.09
C ILE A 184 0.65 -5.47 3.20
N ALA A 185 0.00 -6.22 4.10
CA ALA A 185 -0.77 -5.65 5.21
C ALA A 185 0.09 -4.83 6.16
N LEU A 186 1.29 -5.31 6.50
CA LEU A 186 2.24 -4.60 7.35
C LEU A 186 2.70 -3.29 6.69
N THR A 187 3.02 -3.32 5.39
CA THR A 187 3.42 -2.13 4.64
C THR A 187 2.32 -1.08 4.65
N ILE A 188 1.06 -1.47 4.39
CA ILE A 188 -0.09 -0.55 4.43
C ILE A 188 -0.29 -0.01 5.85
N ALA A 189 -0.32 -0.88 6.86
CA ALA A 189 -0.61 -0.50 8.25
C ALA A 189 0.40 0.51 8.83
N VAL A 190 1.70 0.31 8.54
CA VAL A 190 2.75 1.22 9.03
C VAL A 190 2.73 2.55 8.28
N SER A 191 2.47 2.51 6.97
CA SER A 191 2.52 3.70 6.12
C SER A 191 1.27 4.57 6.23
N MET A 192 0.13 3.99 6.60
CA MET A 192 -1.18 4.63 6.57
C MET A 192 -1.25 5.93 7.38
N LYS A 193 -0.70 5.94 8.60
CA LYS A 193 -0.71 7.13 9.48
C LYS A 193 0.02 8.31 8.85
N ILE A 194 1.09 8.04 8.11
CA ILE A 194 2.06 9.04 7.64
C ILE A 194 1.71 9.49 6.23
N VAL A 195 1.54 8.51 5.35
CA VAL A 195 1.36 8.74 3.90
C VAL A 195 -0.12 8.82 3.53
N GLY A 196 -0.99 8.30 4.38
CA GLY A 196 -2.42 8.19 4.14
C GLY A 196 -2.79 6.94 3.35
N VAL A 197 -4.04 6.50 3.55
CA VAL A 197 -4.60 5.34 2.86
C VAL A 197 -4.57 5.52 1.36
N LEU A 198 -5.05 6.66 0.89
CA LEU A 198 -5.21 6.96 -0.53
C LEU A 198 -3.89 6.86 -1.29
N LEU A 199 -2.80 7.37 -0.71
CA LEU A 199 -1.51 7.35 -1.37
C LEU A 199 -0.89 5.94 -1.36
N ILE A 200 -0.91 5.23 -0.22
CA ILE A 200 -0.28 3.89 -0.16
C ILE A 200 -1.00 2.86 -1.02
N THR A 201 -2.33 2.85 -1.03
CA THR A 201 -3.11 1.94 -1.87
C THR A 201 -2.89 2.24 -3.36
N SER A 202 -2.84 3.53 -3.73
CA SER A 202 -2.58 3.96 -5.09
C SER A 202 -1.17 3.63 -5.55
N LEU A 203 -0.15 3.80 -4.71
CA LEU A 203 1.24 3.44 -5.02
C LEU A 203 1.43 1.92 -5.20
N LEU A 204 0.63 1.10 -4.52
CA LEU A 204 0.65 -0.34 -4.72
C LEU A 204 0.03 -0.75 -6.07
N VAL A 205 -1.06 -0.11 -6.49
CA VAL A 205 -1.83 -0.58 -7.66
C VAL A 205 -1.44 0.12 -8.95
N ILE A 206 -1.41 1.47 -8.96
CA ILE A 206 -1.29 2.24 -10.21
C ILE A 206 0.07 2.06 -10.89
N PRO A 207 1.23 2.19 -10.19
CA PRO A 207 2.53 1.97 -10.81
C PRO A 207 2.72 0.54 -11.30
N ALA A 208 2.21 -0.45 -10.56
CA ALA A 208 2.27 -1.85 -10.96
C ALA A 208 1.41 -2.13 -12.20
N ALA A 209 0.20 -1.57 -12.27
CA ALA A 209 -0.65 -1.66 -13.47
C ALA A 209 0.01 -1.01 -14.69
N ALA A 210 0.63 0.16 -14.52
CA ALA A 210 1.40 0.82 -15.59
C ALA A 210 2.61 -0.01 -16.02
N ALA A 211 3.36 -0.57 -15.08
CA ALA A 211 4.52 -1.41 -15.36
C ALA A 211 4.13 -2.70 -16.10
N ARG A 212 2.97 -3.26 -15.81
CA ARG A 212 2.45 -4.45 -16.50
C ARG A 212 2.35 -4.26 -18.00
N LEU A 213 1.96 -3.06 -18.46
CA LEU A 213 1.89 -2.72 -19.88
C LEU A 213 3.27 -2.76 -20.55
N LEU A 214 4.33 -2.54 -19.79
CA LEU A 214 5.70 -2.42 -20.32
C LEU A 214 6.51 -3.71 -20.20
N SER A 215 6.12 -4.65 -19.32
CA SER A 215 6.97 -5.75 -18.84
C SER A 215 6.60 -7.08 -19.46
N ALA A 216 7.63 -7.89 -19.75
CA ALA A 216 7.51 -9.26 -20.22
C ALA A 216 7.78 -10.29 -19.12
N THR A 217 8.55 -9.94 -18.07
CA THR A 217 8.87 -10.83 -16.95
C THR A 217 8.44 -10.24 -15.60
N PRO A 218 8.26 -11.07 -14.57
CA PRO A 218 7.94 -10.63 -13.21
C PRO A 218 8.94 -9.60 -12.66
N GLU A 219 10.23 -9.84 -12.83
CA GLU A 219 11.30 -8.99 -12.33
C GLU A 219 11.24 -7.61 -12.99
N GLN A 220 11.05 -7.60 -14.33
CA GLN A 220 10.90 -6.34 -15.06
C GLN A 220 9.69 -5.54 -14.56
N MET A 221 8.58 -6.22 -14.26
CA MET A 221 7.39 -5.55 -13.74
C MET A 221 7.65 -4.95 -12.37
N ALA A 222 8.26 -5.68 -11.45
CA ALA A 222 8.58 -5.19 -10.12
C ALA A 222 9.51 -3.96 -10.15
N VAL A 223 10.60 -4.03 -10.94
CA VAL A 223 11.56 -2.91 -11.08
C VAL A 223 10.90 -1.69 -11.72
N ARG A 224 10.16 -1.89 -12.81
CA ARG A 224 9.47 -0.78 -13.51
C ARG A 224 8.37 -0.17 -12.66
N ALA A 225 7.64 -0.96 -11.88
CA ALA A 225 6.64 -0.46 -10.95
C ALA A 225 7.28 0.44 -9.88
N SER A 226 8.41 0.00 -9.30
CA SER A 226 9.17 0.83 -8.36
C SER A 226 9.65 2.13 -9.00
N LEU A 227 10.20 2.09 -10.22
CA LEU A 227 10.67 3.27 -10.93
C LEU A 227 9.52 4.25 -11.23
N ILE A 228 8.38 3.74 -11.74
CA ILE A 228 7.19 4.56 -12.01
C ILE A 228 6.67 5.18 -10.71
N GLY A 229 6.62 4.41 -9.62
CA GLY A 229 6.24 4.89 -8.30
C GLY A 229 7.18 6.01 -7.80
N CYS A 230 8.49 5.83 -7.91
CA CYS A 230 9.47 6.86 -7.54
C CYS A 230 9.32 8.14 -8.37
N VAL A 231 9.13 8.01 -9.69
CA VAL A 231 8.89 9.16 -10.58
C VAL A 231 7.60 9.89 -10.19
N ALA A 232 6.52 9.14 -9.91
CA ALA A 232 5.25 9.72 -9.48
C ALA A 232 5.38 10.46 -8.14
N VAL A 233 6.14 9.92 -7.18
CA VAL A 233 6.43 10.56 -5.89
C VAL A 233 7.19 11.88 -6.11
N VAL A 234 8.27 11.86 -6.88
CA VAL A 234 9.08 13.07 -7.12
C VAL A 234 8.26 14.14 -7.82
N ILE A 235 7.67 13.82 -8.99
CA ILE A 235 6.92 14.80 -9.78
C ILE A 235 5.66 15.24 -9.04
N GLY A 236 4.95 14.32 -8.39
CA GLY A 236 3.72 14.62 -7.67
C GLY A 236 3.93 15.48 -6.44
N LEU A 237 5.03 15.23 -5.68
CA LEU A 237 5.39 16.04 -4.52
C LEU A 237 5.72 17.48 -4.94
N PHE A 238 6.59 17.66 -5.92
CA PHE A 238 6.95 19.01 -6.40
C PHE A 238 5.78 19.70 -7.13
N GLY A 239 5.00 18.95 -7.91
CA GLY A 239 3.80 19.47 -8.56
C GLY A 239 2.77 19.98 -7.57
N ALA A 240 2.59 19.26 -6.44
CA ALA A 240 1.67 19.65 -5.38
C ALA A 240 2.06 21.01 -4.74
N PHE A 241 3.36 21.26 -4.55
CA PHE A 241 3.84 22.57 -4.08
C PHE A 241 3.61 23.70 -5.07
N VAL A 242 3.76 23.43 -6.37
CA VAL A 242 3.56 24.48 -7.41
C VAL A 242 2.10 24.85 -7.56
N VAL A 243 1.18 23.88 -7.42
CA VAL A 243 -0.27 24.08 -7.64
C VAL A 243 -1.03 24.36 -6.32
N ASP A 244 -0.34 24.25 -5.17
CA ASP A 244 -0.90 24.41 -3.82
C ASP A 244 -2.05 23.42 -3.54
N VAL A 245 -1.77 22.13 -3.78
CA VAL A 245 -2.70 21.03 -3.51
C VAL A 245 -2.11 20.03 -2.49
N PRO A 246 -2.95 19.22 -1.82
CA PRO A 246 -2.45 18.19 -0.90
C PRO A 246 -1.52 17.21 -1.59
N VAL A 247 -0.36 16.93 -0.98
CA VAL A 247 0.74 16.13 -1.59
C VAL A 247 0.30 14.71 -1.92
N GLY A 248 -0.42 14.02 -1.02
CA GLY A 248 -0.90 12.66 -1.26
C GLY A 248 -1.72 12.54 -2.55
N PRO A 249 -2.84 13.26 -2.68
CA PRO A 249 -3.62 13.33 -3.92
C PRO A 249 -2.80 13.75 -5.13
N GLY A 250 -1.87 14.71 -5.00
CA GLY A 250 -0.99 15.15 -6.08
C GLY A 250 -0.14 14.03 -6.67
N ILE A 251 0.44 13.19 -5.80
CA ILE A 251 1.22 12.01 -6.22
C ILE A 251 0.32 11.00 -6.94
N VAL A 252 -0.90 10.76 -6.43
CA VAL A 252 -1.86 9.84 -7.05
C VAL A 252 -2.27 10.29 -8.44
N VAL A 253 -2.57 11.58 -8.61
CA VAL A 253 -2.90 12.17 -9.91
C VAL A 253 -1.74 12.01 -10.88
N CYS A 254 -0.50 12.27 -10.43
CA CYS A 254 0.70 12.08 -11.24
C CYS A 254 0.88 10.61 -11.66
N ALA A 255 0.73 9.65 -10.75
CA ALA A 255 0.80 8.22 -11.06
C ALA A 255 -0.28 7.80 -12.08
N THR A 256 -1.51 8.33 -11.90
CA THR A 256 -2.62 8.08 -12.82
C THR A 256 -2.35 8.67 -14.21
N ALA A 257 -1.81 9.88 -14.28
CA ALA A 257 -1.43 10.51 -15.56
C ALA A 257 -0.37 9.68 -16.30
N ILE A 258 0.66 9.19 -15.59
CA ILE A 258 1.67 8.28 -16.17
C ILE A 258 1.00 7.01 -16.70
N PHE A 259 0.12 6.38 -15.93
CA PHE A 259 -0.61 5.18 -16.36
C PHE A 259 -1.43 5.44 -17.63
N LEU A 260 -2.19 6.54 -17.70
CA LEU A 260 -3.01 6.90 -18.85
C LEU A 260 -2.16 7.16 -20.10
N VAL A 261 -1.06 7.91 -19.97
CA VAL A 261 -0.13 8.17 -21.07
C VAL A 261 0.43 6.86 -21.63
N LEU A 262 0.88 5.95 -20.75
CA LEU A 262 1.41 4.65 -21.17
C LEU A 262 0.35 3.76 -21.82
N THR A 263 -0.88 3.80 -21.33
CA THR A 263 -2.01 3.04 -21.91
C THR A 263 -2.36 3.55 -23.30
N LEU A 264 -2.49 4.87 -23.47
CA LEU A 264 -2.78 5.49 -24.76
C LEU A 264 -1.65 5.28 -25.78
N ALA A 265 -0.40 5.39 -25.35
CA ALA A 265 0.75 5.15 -26.21
C ALA A 265 0.86 3.71 -26.72
N ARG A 266 0.32 2.74 -25.98
CA ARG A 266 0.31 1.32 -26.36
C ARG A 266 -1.03 0.85 -26.96
N GLY A 267 -2.15 1.48 -26.61
CA GLY A 267 -3.48 1.15 -27.13
C GLY A 267 -3.63 1.28 -28.64
N GLY A 268 -2.68 1.91 -29.32
CA GLY A 268 -2.60 1.93 -30.79
C GLY A 268 -1.88 0.73 -31.41
N LYS A 269 -1.52 -0.30 -30.62
CA LYS A 269 -0.77 -1.49 -31.07
C LYS A 269 -1.43 -2.83 -30.70
N VAL A 270 -2.75 -2.82 -30.38
CA VAL A 270 -3.56 -4.04 -30.22
C VAL A 270 -4.35 -4.31 -31.49
#